data_a896d448bee9a202c719810613d4f70d
#
_entry.id   a896d448bee9a202c719810613d4f70d
#
_cell.length_a   1.000
_cell.length_b   1.000
_cell.length_c   1.000
_cell.angle_alpha   90.00
_cell.angle_beta   90.00
_cell.angle_gamma   90.00
#
_symmetry.space_group_name_H-M   'P 1'
#
loop_
_entity.id
_entity.type
_entity.pdbx_description
1 polymer ?
#
loop_
_entity_poly.entity_id
_entity_poly.type
_entity_poly.pdbx_seq_one_letter_code
_entity_poly.pdbx_strand_id
1 'polypeptide(L)'
;MSNVKANPEQASKYKRGVVPMEEITLSSTTIRINHPKVTDQQAELVHAVLHDGCNVTEASRRIGANKAWAWRTAQKQHVMEYRKELALSVLGWHGSQALATMVSLLEHKSGNVRLEASRDLMDRAGIR
;
A
#
# COMPACT_ATOMS: atom_id res chain seq x y z
N MET A 1 15.01 10.46 12.53
CA MET A 1 14.56 9.58 13.01
C MET A 1 13.26 9.48 12.96
N SER A 2 12.82 8.81 12.46
CA SER A 2 11.53 8.78 12.39
C SER A 2 10.91 8.51 13.63
N ASN A 3 9.88 9.10 13.84
CA ASN A 3 9.09 8.94 14.95
C ASN A 3 8.35 7.65 14.84
N VAL A 4 8.70 6.70 15.65
CA VAL A 4 8.06 5.43 15.61
C VAL A 4 6.81 5.36 16.44
N LYS A 5 6.48 6.40 17.17
CA LYS A 5 5.26 6.41 17.91
C LYS A 5 4.16 6.99 17.06
N ALA A 6 2.95 6.53 17.28
CA ALA A 6 1.81 7.10 16.62
C ALA A 6 1.67 8.56 17.02
N ASN A 7 1.46 9.39 16.04
CA ASN A 7 1.18 10.79 16.29
C ASN A 7 -0.29 10.90 16.70
N PRO A 8 -0.59 11.49 17.85
CA PRO A 8 -1.99 11.61 18.27
C PRO A 8 -2.87 12.31 17.25
N GLU A 9 -2.33 13.29 16.55
CA GLU A 9 -3.10 13.95 15.50
C GLU A 9 -3.43 13.03 14.36
N GLN A 10 -2.46 12.21 13.97
CA GLN A 10 -2.70 11.24 12.93
C GLN A 10 -3.71 10.19 13.35
N ALA A 11 -3.59 9.71 14.57
CA ALA A 11 -4.52 8.73 15.08
C ALA A 11 -5.93 9.26 15.09
N SER A 12 -6.10 10.55 15.36
CA SER A 12 -7.44 11.12 15.43
C SER A 12 -8.08 11.32 14.07
N LYS A 13 -7.32 11.20 12.99
CA LYS A 13 -7.91 11.32 11.66
C LYS A 13 -8.83 10.17 11.34
N TYR A 14 -8.61 9.01 11.94
CA TYR A 14 -9.39 7.84 11.61
C TYR A 14 -10.53 7.71 12.62
N LYS A 15 -11.72 7.97 12.18
CA LYS A 15 -12.90 7.85 13.01
C LYS A 15 -13.42 6.44 12.99
N ARG A 16 -14.06 6.06 14.09
CA ARG A 16 -14.52 4.70 14.24
C ARG A 16 -15.48 4.31 13.13
N GLY A 17 -15.19 3.19 12.47
CA GLY A 17 -16.07 2.63 11.47
C GLY A 17 -15.93 3.17 10.07
N VAL A 18 -15.12 4.21 9.88
CA VAL A 18 -14.98 4.81 8.55
C VAL A 18 -13.53 5.15 8.29
N VAL A 19 -13.04 4.78 7.12
CA VAL A 19 -11.70 5.17 6.68
C VAL A 19 -11.84 6.42 5.84
N PRO A 20 -11.23 7.54 6.23
CA PRO A 20 -11.34 8.78 5.45
C PRO A 20 -10.69 8.58 4.09
N MET A 21 -11.48 8.76 3.05
CA MET A 21 -11.00 8.49 1.69
C MET A 21 -9.80 9.34 1.33
N GLU A 22 -9.79 10.57 1.82
CA GLU A 22 -8.73 11.49 1.45
C GLU A 22 -7.46 11.30 2.24
N GLU A 23 -7.48 10.45 3.26
CA GLU A 23 -6.32 10.32 4.14
C GLU A 23 -5.44 9.13 3.82
N ILE A 24 -5.80 8.33 2.84
CA ILE A 24 -5.04 7.12 2.53
C ILE A 24 -3.99 7.47 1.50
N THR A 25 -2.74 7.55 1.96
CA THR A 25 -1.63 7.92 1.08
C THR A 25 -0.52 6.90 1.20
N LEU A 26 -0.12 6.33 0.06
CA LEU A 26 0.99 5.40 -0.02
C LEU A 26 1.99 5.98 -1.01
N SER A 27 3.21 6.23 -0.53
CA SER A 27 4.18 7.02 -1.28
C SER A 27 3.56 8.37 -1.61
N SER A 28 3.56 8.76 -2.86
CA SER A 28 2.93 10.01 -3.27
C SER A 28 1.53 9.78 -3.82
N THR A 29 1.01 8.58 -3.67
CA THR A 29 -0.28 8.20 -4.25
C THR A 29 -1.33 8.07 -3.18
N THR A 30 -2.46 8.70 -3.37
CA THR A 30 -3.60 8.58 -2.47
C THR A 30 -4.55 7.52 -3.01
N ILE A 31 -4.80 6.51 -2.20
CA ILE A 31 -5.69 5.42 -2.55
C ILE A 31 -6.94 5.53 -1.69
N ARG A 32 -8.10 5.45 -2.33
CA ARG A 32 -9.36 5.58 -1.62
C ARG A 32 -10.06 4.23 -1.56
N ILE A 33 -10.15 3.70 -0.37
CA ILE A 33 -10.80 2.42 -0.13
C ILE A 33 -11.76 2.58 1.04
N ASN A 34 -12.95 2.09 0.86
CA ASN A 34 -13.94 2.11 1.92
C ASN A 34 -14.44 0.68 2.11
N HIS A 35 -14.27 0.17 3.32
CA HIS A 35 -14.72 -1.16 3.67
C HIS A 35 -15.59 -1.06 4.92
N PRO A 36 -16.88 -1.34 4.82
CA PRO A 36 -17.80 -1.03 5.92
C PRO A 36 -17.55 -1.80 7.20
N LYS A 37 -16.87 -2.93 7.14
CA LYS A 37 -16.61 -3.74 8.33
C LYS A 37 -15.28 -3.42 9.01
N VAL A 38 -14.46 -2.60 8.40
CA VAL A 38 -13.14 -2.29 8.94
C VAL A 38 -13.24 -1.02 9.77
N THR A 39 -12.80 -1.10 11.03
CA THR A 39 -12.78 0.08 11.89
C THR A 39 -11.59 0.96 11.56
N ASP A 40 -11.61 2.19 12.06
CA ASP A 40 -10.54 3.13 11.83
C ASP A 40 -9.21 2.60 12.32
N GLN A 41 -9.20 2.00 13.50
CA GLN A 41 -7.96 1.48 14.07
C GLN A 41 -7.44 0.29 13.28
N GLN A 42 -8.35 -0.55 12.78
CA GLN A 42 -7.96 -1.67 11.92
C GLN A 42 -7.35 -1.16 10.62
N ALA A 43 -7.95 -0.12 10.06
CA ALA A 43 -7.42 0.48 8.84
C ALA A 43 -6.04 1.09 9.08
N GLU A 44 -5.84 1.75 10.22
CA GLU A 44 -4.52 2.29 10.56
C GLU A 44 -3.47 1.21 10.59
N LEU A 45 -3.81 0.06 11.18
CA LEU A 45 -2.87 -1.05 11.24
C LEU A 45 -2.47 -1.52 9.84
N VAL A 46 -3.46 -1.69 8.98
CA VAL A 46 -3.19 -2.16 7.60
C VAL A 46 -2.36 -1.13 6.84
N HIS A 47 -2.69 0.15 6.98
CA HIS A 47 -1.94 1.19 6.29
C HIS A 47 -0.50 1.25 6.77
N ALA A 48 -0.26 1.06 8.06
CA ALA A 48 1.11 1.06 8.58
C ALA A 48 1.91 -0.09 7.98
N VAL A 49 1.29 -1.27 7.88
CA VAL A 49 1.99 -2.41 7.29
C VAL A 49 2.30 -2.17 5.83
N LEU A 50 1.33 -1.69 5.05
CA LEU A 50 1.51 -1.52 3.62
C LEU A 50 2.35 -0.30 3.28
N HIS A 51 2.12 0.82 3.96
CA HIS A 51 2.84 2.05 3.66
C HIS A 51 4.30 1.96 4.06
N ASP A 52 4.56 1.46 5.26
CA ASP A 52 5.92 1.44 5.81
C ASP A 52 6.64 0.13 5.53
N GLY A 53 5.94 -0.86 5.00
CA GLY A 53 6.55 -2.15 4.73
C GLY A 53 6.99 -2.88 5.98
N CYS A 54 6.43 -2.55 7.13
CA CYS A 54 6.84 -3.15 8.38
C CYS A 54 5.94 -4.34 8.73
N ASN A 55 6.40 -5.15 9.68
CA ASN A 55 5.59 -6.26 10.13
C ASN A 55 4.53 -5.78 11.11
N VAL A 56 3.66 -6.69 11.54
CA VAL A 56 2.52 -6.34 12.39
C VAL A 56 2.97 -5.80 13.75
N THR A 57 4.05 -6.34 14.30
CA THR A 57 4.57 -5.87 15.58
C THR A 57 5.01 -4.41 15.50
N GLU A 58 5.78 -4.09 14.47
CA GLU A 58 6.23 -2.72 14.28
C GLU A 58 5.06 -1.79 13.96
N ALA A 59 4.12 -2.26 13.16
CA ALA A 59 2.94 -1.47 12.84
C ALA A 59 2.13 -1.15 14.08
N SER A 60 1.96 -2.14 14.97
CA SER A 60 1.21 -1.91 16.21
C SER A 60 1.87 -0.83 17.06
N ARG A 61 3.19 -0.84 17.11
CA ARG A 61 3.91 0.18 17.86
C ARG A 61 3.72 1.56 17.26
N ARG A 62 3.74 1.65 15.95
CA ARG A 62 3.62 2.94 15.26
C ARG A 62 2.25 3.58 15.46
N ILE A 63 1.22 2.76 15.52
CA ILE A 63 -0.13 3.29 15.74
C ILE A 63 -0.51 3.36 17.20
N GLY A 64 0.40 2.97 18.10
CA GLY A 64 0.14 3.02 19.54
C GLY A 64 -0.85 1.97 20.02
N ALA A 65 -0.90 0.81 19.36
CA ALA A 65 -1.85 -0.24 19.70
C ALA A 65 -1.15 -1.41 20.38
N ASN A 66 -1.94 -2.23 21.03
CA ASN A 66 -1.44 -3.42 21.71
C ASN A 66 -1.01 -4.46 20.69
N LYS A 67 0.15 -5.05 20.92
CA LYS A 67 0.72 -6.03 20.00
C LYS A 67 -0.19 -7.26 19.83
N ALA A 68 -0.74 -7.76 20.91
CA ALA A 68 -1.60 -8.93 20.84
C ALA A 68 -2.87 -8.62 20.04
N TRP A 69 -3.43 -7.43 20.27
CA TRP A 69 -4.59 -7.00 19.49
C TRP A 69 -4.26 -6.93 18.01
N ALA A 70 -3.09 -6.38 17.70
CA ALA A 70 -2.69 -6.22 16.29
C ALA A 70 -2.58 -7.56 15.59
N TRP A 71 -1.97 -8.54 16.24
CA TRP A 71 -1.82 -9.86 15.64
C TRP A 71 -3.16 -10.57 15.46
N ARG A 72 -4.05 -10.43 16.45
CA ARG A 72 -5.39 -11.00 16.31
C ARG A 72 -6.17 -10.31 15.19
N THR A 73 -6.06 -8.99 15.14
CA THR A 73 -6.77 -8.20 14.14
C THR A 73 -6.31 -8.53 12.73
N ALA A 74 -4.99 -8.70 12.56
CA ALA A 74 -4.45 -8.99 11.24
C ALA A 74 -4.95 -10.31 10.67
N GLN A 75 -5.45 -11.20 11.52
CA GLN A 75 -5.95 -12.50 11.09
C GLN A 75 -7.45 -12.53 10.86
N LYS A 76 -8.15 -11.44 11.16
CA LYS A 76 -9.59 -11.39 10.92
C LYS A 76 -9.89 -11.34 9.44
N GLN A 77 -10.93 -12.06 9.04
CA GLN A 77 -11.28 -12.21 7.63
C GLN A 77 -11.46 -10.86 6.94
N HIS A 78 -12.25 -9.98 7.53
CA HIS A 78 -12.53 -8.69 6.87
C HIS A 78 -11.30 -7.79 6.81
N VAL A 79 -10.38 -7.93 7.76
CA VAL A 79 -9.14 -7.15 7.74
C VAL A 79 -8.20 -7.69 6.67
N MET A 80 -8.14 -9.01 6.52
CA MET A 80 -7.33 -9.62 5.46
C MET A 80 -7.86 -9.23 4.09
N GLU A 81 -9.17 -9.21 3.94
CA GLU A 81 -9.77 -8.79 2.67
C GLU A 81 -9.46 -7.33 2.37
N TYR A 82 -9.57 -6.48 3.37
CA TYR A 82 -9.25 -5.07 3.21
C TYR A 82 -7.79 -4.88 2.80
N ARG A 83 -6.89 -5.60 3.46
CA ARG A 83 -5.47 -5.52 3.13
C ARG A 83 -5.21 -5.95 1.69
N LYS A 84 -5.87 -7.02 1.26
CA LYS A 84 -5.70 -7.51 -0.10
C LYS A 84 -6.20 -6.48 -1.12
N GLU A 85 -7.37 -5.92 -0.88
CA GLU A 85 -7.93 -4.91 -1.77
C GLU A 85 -7.02 -3.70 -1.87
N LEU A 86 -6.54 -3.24 -0.71
CA LEU A 86 -5.67 -2.08 -0.68
C LEU A 86 -4.36 -2.37 -1.41
N ALA A 87 -3.78 -3.53 -1.16
CA ALA A 87 -2.53 -3.92 -1.82
C ALA A 87 -2.70 -4.01 -3.33
N LEU A 88 -3.81 -4.58 -3.79
CA LEU A 88 -4.07 -4.68 -5.23
C LEU A 88 -4.27 -3.31 -5.86
N SER A 89 -4.93 -2.40 -5.15
CA SER A 89 -5.13 -1.04 -5.64
C SER A 89 -3.80 -0.31 -5.78
N VAL A 90 -2.95 -0.44 -4.77
CA VAL A 90 -1.62 0.18 -4.81
C VAL A 90 -0.78 -0.42 -5.92
N LEU A 91 -0.81 -1.74 -6.04
CA LEU A 91 -0.06 -2.42 -7.09
C LEU A 91 -0.56 -2.00 -8.47
N GLY A 92 -1.87 -1.91 -8.65
CA GLY A 92 -2.43 -1.48 -9.93
C GLY A 92 -1.98 -0.08 -10.30
N TRP A 93 -1.99 0.84 -9.35
CA TRP A 93 -1.56 2.20 -9.61
C TRP A 93 -0.08 2.26 -9.95
N HIS A 94 0.76 1.63 -9.12
CA HIS A 94 2.20 1.64 -9.35
C HIS A 94 2.58 0.80 -10.56
N GLY A 95 1.79 -0.23 -10.86
CA GLY A 95 1.99 -1.00 -12.06
C GLY A 95 1.79 -0.16 -13.32
N SER A 96 0.79 0.72 -13.31
CA SER A 96 0.59 1.63 -14.43
C SER A 96 1.77 2.57 -14.61
N GLN A 97 2.31 3.08 -13.51
CA GLN A 97 3.47 3.96 -13.57
C GLN A 97 4.70 3.21 -14.08
N ALA A 98 4.88 1.99 -13.62
CA ALA A 98 6.00 1.17 -14.07
C ALA A 98 5.90 0.89 -15.56
N LEU A 99 4.69 0.59 -16.03
CA LEU A 99 4.48 0.35 -17.45
C LEU A 99 4.81 1.58 -18.27
N ALA A 100 4.36 2.76 -17.81
CA ALA A 100 4.68 4.00 -18.51
C ALA A 100 6.19 4.23 -18.57
N THR A 101 6.91 3.92 -17.50
CA THR A 101 8.36 4.04 -17.47
C THR A 101 9.00 3.08 -18.49
N MET A 102 8.52 1.84 -18.52
CA MET A 102 9.05 0.86 -19.48
C MET A 102 8.83 1.31 -20.92
N VAL A 103 7.66 1.88 -21.20
CA VAL A 103 7.38 2.39 -22.52
C VAL A 103 8.34 3.52 -22.87
N SER A 104 8.62 4.41 -21.93
CA SER A 104 9.52 5.51 -22.18
C SER A 104 10.96 5.02 -22.43
N LEU A 105 11.35 3.90 -21.83
CA LEU A 105 12.68 3.33 -22.04
C LEU A 105 12.88 2.78 -23.44
N LEU A 106 11.81 2.60 -24.21
CA LEU A 106 11.94 2.19 -25.62
C LEU A 106 12.67 3.23 -26.44
N GLU A 107 12.77 4.46 -25.94
CA GLU A 107 13.47 5.52 -26.64
C GLU A 107 14.75 5.96 -25.94
N HIS A 108 15.24 5.11 -25.05
CA HIS A 108 16.47 5.41 -24.31
C HIS A 108 17.66 5.44 -25.27
N LYS A 109 18.69 6.20 -24.89
CA LYS A 109 19.89 6.31 -25.73
C LYS A 109 20.61 4.99 -25.92
N SER A 110 20.61 4.17 -24.87
CA SER A 110 21.35 2.88 -24.93
C SER A 110 20.54 1.84 -25.68
N GLY A 111 21.15 1.20 -26.63
CA GLY A 111 20.50 0.12 -27.36
C GLY A 111 20.17 -1.07 -26.47
N ASN A 112 21.03 -1.34 -25.48
CA ASN A 112 20.75 -2.41 -24.54
C ASN A 112 19.48 -2.13 -23.70
N VAL A 113 19.32 -0.89 -23.23
CA VAL A 113 18.15 -0.53 -22.47
C VAL A 113 16.91 -0.65 -23.33
N ARG A 114 16.98 -0.18 -24.59
CA ARG A 114 15.83 -0.31 -25.49
C ARG A 114 15.45 -1.77 -25.71
N LEU A 115 16.45 -2.61 -25.90
CA LEU A 115 16.22 -4.03 -26.15
C LEU A 115 15.59 -4.71 -24.93
N GLU A 116 16.15 -4.43 -23.74
CA GLU A 116 15.62 -5.01 -22.52
C GLU A 116 14.18 -4.58 -22.26
N ALA A 117 13.89 -3.29 -22.45
CA ALA A 117 12.55 -2.77 -22.25
C ALA A 117 11.58 -3.40 -23.26
N SER A 118 11.98 -3.52 -24.52
CA SER A 118 11.14 -4.12 -25.54
C SER A 118 10.84 -5.57 -25.22
N ARG A 119 11.86 -6.32 -24.83
CA ARG A 119 11.72 -7.73 -24.52
C ARG A 119 10.77 -7.92 -23.31
N ASP A 120 10.98 -7.11 -22.30
CA ASP A 120 10.16 -7.21 -21.09
C ASP A 120 8.70 -6.89 -21.37
N LEU A 121 8.44 -5.85 -22.17
CA LEU A 121 7.08 -5.49 -22.54
C LEU A 121 6.41 -6.59 -23.35
N MET A 122 7.13 -7.20 -24.26
CA MET A 122 6.58 -8.28 -25.08
C MET A 122 6.26 -9.50 -24.20
N ASP A 123 7.14 -9.82 -23.26
CA ASP A 123 6.88 -10.92 -22.33
C ASP A 123 5.62 -10.68 -21.53
N ARG A 124 5.46 -9.48 -21.01
CA ARG A 124 4.27 -9.14 -20.20
C ARG A 124 3.00 -9.17 -21.04
N ALA A 125 3.11 -8.86 -22.31
CA ALA A 125 1.97 -8.92 -23.22
C ALA A 125 1.67 -10.34 -23.71
N GLY A 126 2.53 -11.30 -23.36
CA GLY A 126 2.35 -12.68 -23.80
C GLY A 126 2.82 -12.94 -25.21
N ILE A 127 3.60 -12.04 -25.77
CA ILE A 127 4.11 -12.19 -27.12
C ILE A 127 5.50 -12.78 -27.03
N ARG A 128 5.71 -13.94 -27.70
CA ARG A 128 6.99 -14.62 -27.69
C ARG A 128 7.45 -14.98 -29.06
#